data_fde5a169c58fa8a7cb31d55f7abad047
#
_entry.id   fde5a169c58fa8a7cb31d55f7abad047
#
_cell.length_a   1.000
_cell.length_b   1.000
_cell.length_c   1.000
_cell.angle_alpha   90.00
_cell.angle_beta   90.00
_cell.angle_gamma   90.00
#
_symmetry.space_group_name_H-M   'P 1'
#
loop_
_entity.id
_entity.type
_entity.pdbx_description
1 polymer ?
#
loop_
_entity_poly.entity_id
_entity_poly.type
_entity_poly.pdbx_seq_one_letter_code
_entity_poly.pdbx_strand_id
1 'polypeptide(L)'
;MIDLHCHILPGMDDGPSTLAESLKMAQIAVADGISGVVATPHVDNGVYRGSPESIGNRVDAFNADLAAASIPLQVYPGAEVQLSHGLAGRLQQKRVPTINSSRYVLLELPPTLLPHHCKNAIVSLLNHGFIPLIAHPERHPYLQKNPAYLAGLVQMGVLCQVTAQSLLGLFGRSVRAAAEQMLQNRLAHILASDAHGLQGRVPALEEAVAAAARLLGSHERAAQLVTAIPAAIIADRDVHVKLPNMRAGSSKKPAWQDNTGSFFASISGLWSRV
;
A
#
# COMPACT_ATOMS: atom_id res chain seq x y z
N MET A 1 -9.30 13.57 0.51
CA MET A 1 -8.43 12.43 0.11
C MET A 1 -8.39 11.40 1.21
N ILE A 2 -7.98 10.16 0.90
CA ILE A 2 -7.75 9.08 1.88
C ILE A 2 -6.31 8.59 1.75
N ASP A 3 -5.59 8.57 2.86
CA ASP A 3 -4.23 8.05 2.95
C ASP A 3 -4.26 6.60 3.48
N LEU A 4 -3.88 5.64 2.65
CA LEU A 4 -3.91 4.21 3.02
C LEU A 4 -2.67 3.71 3.75
N HIS A 5 -1.64 4.55 3.93
CA HIS A 5 -0.38 4.15 4.55
C HIS A 5 0.21 5.32 5.35
N CYS A 6 0.04 5.26 6.67
CA CYS A 6 0.50 6.31 7.57
C CYS A 6 0.76 5.75 8.99
N HIS A 7 1.95 5.99 9.54
CA HIS A 7 2.33 5.60 10.90
C HIS A 7 1.94 6.71 11.87
N ILE A 8 0.63 6.89 12.10
CA ILE A 8 0.09 8.04 12.85
C ILE A 8 -0.17 7.73 14.33
N LEU A 9 -0.20 6.45 14.73
CA LEU A 9 -0.51 6.07 16.11
C LEU A 9 0.68 6.28 17.05
N PRO A 10 0.50 6.96 18.20
CA PRO A 10 1.61 7.28 19.08
C PRO A 10 2.22 6.05 19.75
N GLY A 11 3.54 5.91 19.67
CA GLY A 11 4.31 4.88 20.38
C GLY A 11 4.03 3.45 19.95
N MET A 12 3.59 3.22 18.72
CA MET A 12 3.33 1.88 18.18
C MET A 12 4.54 1.30 17.44
N ASP A 13 5.29 2.15 16.76
CA ASP A 13 6.44 1.79 15.91
C ASP A 13 7.44 2.95 15.83
N ASP A 14 8.09 3.15 14.68
CA ASP A 14 9.01 4.25 14.39
C ASP A 14 8.31 5.54 13.91
N GLY A 15 6.98 5.60 14.03
CA GLY A 15 6.18 6.81 13.85
C GLY A 15 6.29 7.78 15.05
N PRO A 16 5.28 8.63 15.29
CA PRO A 16 5.27 9.61 16.37
C PRO A 16 5.37 8.92 17.75
N SER A 17 6.21 9.47 18.61
CA SER A 17 6.41 8.91 19.94
C SER A 17 5.34 9.35 20.96
N THR A 18 4.64 10.47 20.68
CA THR A 18 3.68 11.11 21.59
C THR A 18 2.35 11.41 20.92
N LEU A 19 1.27 11.47 21.72
CA LEU A 19 -0.04 11.90 21.25
C LEU A 19 0.02 13.31 20.64
N ALA A 20 0.79 14.22 21.21
CA ALA A 20 0.94 15.58 20.72
C ALA A 20 1.52 15.63 19.30
N GLU A 21 2.47 14.77 18.97
CA GLU A 21 3.02 14.63 17.62
C GLU A 21 1.98 14.03 16.66
N SER A 22 1.27 12.99 17.08
CA SER A 22 0.18 12.37 16.29
C SER A 22 -0.93 13.37 15.96
N LEU A 23 -1.34 14.21 16.92
CA LEU A 23 -2.34 15.25 16.70
C LEU A 23 -1.84 16.32 15.71
N LYS A 24 -0.55 16.69 15.77
CA LYS A 24 0.04 17.59 14.78
C LYS A 24 0.11 16.97 13.38
N MET A 25 0.44 15.68 13.28
CA MET A 25 0.37 14.96 12.01
C MET A 25 -1.06 14.98 11.45
N ALA A 26 -2.06 14.74 12.29
CA ALA A 26 -3.46 14.80 11.90
C ALA A 26 -3.89 16.21 11.40
N GLN A 27 -3.41 17.27 12.05
CA GLN A 27 -3.63 18.65 11.58
C GLN A 27 -3.00 18.91 10.20
N ILE A 28 -1.77 18.42 9.96
CA ILE A 28 -1.11 18.51 8.65
C ILE A 28 -1.93 17.75 7.59
N ALA A 29 -2.37 16.53 7.89
CA ALA A 29 -3.20 15.74 6.99
C ALA A 29 -4.50 16.46 6.60
N VAL A 30 -5.21 17.03 7.58
CA VAL A 30 -6.45 17.79 7.33
C VAL A 30 -6.16 19.05 6.50
N ALA A 31 -5.09 19.78 6.81
CA ALA A 31 -4.70 20.96 6.05
C ALA A 31 -4.35 20.64 4.58
N ASP A 32 -3.82 19.45 4.32
CA ASP A 32 -3.55 18.92 2.97
C ASP A 32 -4.81 18.35 2.26
N GLY A 33 -5.99 18.40 2.91
CA GLY A 33 -7.25 17.90 2.35
C GLY A 33 -7.45 16.38 2.50
N ILE A 34 -6.74 15.72 3.39
CA ILE A 34 -6.95 14.33 3.77
C ILE A 34 -8.07 14.28 4.82
N SER A 35 -9.12 13.50 4.56
CA SER A 35 -10.25 13.31 5.47
C SER A 35 -10.28 11.92 6.12
N GLY A 36 -9.48 10.99 5.62
CA GLY A 36 -9.36 9.63 6.15
C GLY A 36 -7.93 9.12 6.08
N VAL A 37 -7.50 8.42 7.12
CA VAL A 37 -6.18 7.80 7.22
C VAL A 37 -6.33 6.36 7.67
N VAL A 38 -5.65 5.42 7.03
CA VAL A 38 -5.44 4.09 7.61
C VAL A 38 -4.16 4.13 8.43
N ALA A 39 -4.28 3.91 9.73
CA ALA A 39 -3.13 3.74 10.60
C ALA A 39 -2.49 2.38 10.31
N THR A 40 -1.23 2.39 9.88
CA THR A 40 -0.52 1.20 9.44
C THR A 40 0.80 1.00 10.19
N PRO A 41 0.76 0.85 11.53
CA PRO A 41 1.99 0.56 12.25
C PRO A 41 2.62 -0.73 11.73
N HIS A 42 3.95 -0.81 11.80
CA HIS A 42 4.68 -2.03 11.46
C HIS A 42 4.26 -3.20 12.33
N VAL A 43 4.05 -4.36 11.69
CA VAL A 43 3.72 -5.62 12.37
C VAL A 43 4.46 -6.79 11.73
N ASP A 44 4.86 -7.75 12.54
CA ASP A 44 5.46 -9.03 12.09
C ASP A 44 6.84 -8.88 11.42
N ASN A 45 7.54 -7.77 11.67
CA ASN A 45 8.87 -7.49 11.10
C ASN A 45 10.05 -7.90 12.02
N GLY A 46 9.77 -8.62 13.10
CA GLY A 46 10.77 -9.06 14.07
C GLY A 46 11.08 -8.02 15.16
N VAL A 47 10.70 -6.77 14.99
CA VAL A 47 10.90 -5.66 15.97
C VAL A 47 9.56 -5.26 16.59
N TYR A 48 8.59 -4.92 15.75
CA TYR A 48 7.28 -4.44 16.18
C TYR A 48 6.24 -5.56 16.17
N ARG A 49 5.33 -5.49 17.15
CA ARG A 49 4.24 -6.45 17.32
C ARG A 49 2.92 -5.69 17.51
N GLY A 50 1.87 -6.18 16.88
CA GLY A 50 0.53 -5.64 17.03
C GLY A 50 -0.51 -6.70 16.67
N SER A 51 -1.56 -6.82 17.48
CA SER A 51 -2.73 -7.63 17.14
C SER A 51 -3.82 -6.74 16.54
N PRO A 52 -4.78 -7.31 15.79
CA PRO A 52 -5.95 -6.56 15.32
C PRO A 52 -6.67 -5.82 16.45
N GLU A 53 -6.82 -6.48 17.60
CA GLU A 53 -7.45 -5.92 18.80
C GLU A 53 -6.64 -4.73 19.37
N SER A 54 -5.33 -4.89 19.54
CA SER A 54 -4.49 -3.83 20.12
C SER A 54 -4.45 -2.59 19.22
N ILE A 55 -4.41 -2.77 17.90
CA ILE A 55 -4.43 -1.66 16.95
C ILE A 55 -5.83 -1.03 16.89
N GLY A 56 -6.90 -1.84 16.87
CA GLY A 56 -8.27 -1.35 16.93
C GLY A 56 -8.51 -0.45 18.14
N ASN A 57 -8.16 -0.91 19.33
CA ASN A 57 -8.29 -0.13 20.57
C ASN A 57 -7.49 1.19 20.53
N ARG A 58 -6.30 1.19 19.92
CA ARG A 58 -5.49 2.41 19.76
C ARG A 58 -6.12 3.38 18.77
N VAL A 59 -6.69 2.88 17.67
CA VAL A 59 -7.41 3.69 16.68
C VAL A 59 -8.65 4.32 17.31
N ASP A 60 -9.43 3.57 18.08
CA ASP A 60 -10.63 4.08 18.77
C ASP A 60 -10.26 5.18 19.77
N ALA A 61 -9.22 4.97 20.57
CA ALA A 61 -8.71 5.98 21.50
C ALA A 61 -8.22 7.24 20.74
N PHE A 62 -7.47 7.07 19.66
CA PHE A 62 -6.96 8.19 18.88
C PHE A 62 -8.09 8.97 18.15
N ASN A 63 -9.13 8.29 17.67
CA ASN A 63 -10.32 8.97 17.11
C ASN A 63 -11.05 9.79 18.18
N ALA A 64 -11.10 9.32 19.44
CA ALA A 64 -11.65 10.12 20.55
C ALA A 64 -10.80 11.36 20.85
N ASP A 65 -9.45 11.23 20.81
CA ASP A 65 -8.52 12.35 20.98
C ASP A 65 -8.67 13.38 19.85
N LEU A 66 -8.83 12.92 18.60
CA LEU A 66 -9.08 13.79 17.44
C LEU A 66 -10.39 14.58 17.59
N ALA A 67 -11.45 13.90 18.04
CA ALA A 67 -12.73 14.55 18.30
C ALA A 67 -12.62 15.59 19.42
N ALA A 68 -11.95 15.28 20.53
CA ALA A 68 -11.69 16.21 21.63
C ALA A 68 -10.86 17.44 21.17
N ALA A 69 -9.92 17.23 20.22
CA ALA A 69 -9.12 18.31 19.63
C ALA A 69 -9.84 19.05 18.48
N SER A 70 -11.07 18.68 18.13
CA SER A 70 -11.82 19.21 16.98
C SER A 70 -11.08 19.08 15.65
N ILE A 71 -10.34 17.99 15.45
CA ILE A 71 -9.64 17.66 14.20
C ILE A 71 -10.52 16.74 13.36
N PRO A 72 -11.05 17.18 12.20
CA PRO A 72 -12.00 16.41 11.38
C PRO A 72 -11.29 15.36 10.52
N LEU A 73 -10.58 14.42 11.14
CA LEU A 73 -9.90 13.30 10.50
C LEU A 73 -10.48 11.99 11.02
N GLN A 74 -10.82 11.07 10.12
CA GLN A 74 -11.21 9.72 10.48
C GLN A 74 -10.02 8.77 10.33
N VAL A 75 -9.67 8.05 11.39
CA VAL A 75 -8.61 7.04 11.35
C VAL A 75 -9.23 5.64 11.34
N TYR A 76 -8.74 4.79 10.44
CA TYR A 76 -9.13 3.39 10.28
C TYR A 76 -8.00 2.46 10.73
N PRO A 77 -8.31 1.27 11.29
CA PRO A 77 -7.28 0.31 11.67
C PRO A 77 -6.67 -0.39 10.45
N GLY A 78 -5.37 -0.63 10.50
CA GLY A 78 -4.61 -1.41 9.53
C GLY A 78 -3.24 -1.77 10.10
N ALA A 79 -2.37 -2.31 9.27
CA ALA A 79 -0.96 -2.52 9.58
C ALA A 79 -0.13 -2.63 8.31
N GLU A 80 1.12 -2.20 8.37
CA GLU A 80 2.14 -2.60 7.41
C GLU A 80 2.78 -3.90 7.90
N VAL A 81 2.48 -4.98 7.16
CA VAL A 81 2.86 -6.35 7.56
C VAL A 81 4.03 -6.83 6.72
N GLN A 82 5.12 -7.28 7.35
CA GLN A 82 6.22 -7.86 6.60
C GLN A 82 5.83 -9.20 5.99
N LEU A 83 6.08 -9.36 4.68
CA LEU A 83 5.83 -10.61 3.98
C LEU A 83 6.71 -11.73 4.56
N SER A 84 6.09 -12.78 5.09
CA SER A 84 6.75 -13.88 5.78
C SER A 84 6.08 -15.22 5.51
N HIS A 85 6.80 -16.28 5.82
CA HIS A 85 6.24 -17.63 5.68
C HIS A 85 5.01 -17.84 6.59
N GLY A 86 3.97 -18.50 6.06
CA GLY A 86 2.75 -18.81 6.81
C GLY A 86 1.85 -17.61 7.11
N LEU A 87 2.09 -16.43 6.52
CA LEU A 87 1.30 -15.21 6.74
C LEU A 87 -0.20 -15.45 6.44
N ALA A 88 -0.54 -16.14 5.33
CA ALA A 88 -1.92 -16.43 4.97
C ALA A 88 -2.69 -17.18 6.09
N GLY A 89 -2.06 -18.17 6.72
CA GLY A 89 -2.66 -18.89 7.84
C GLY A 89 -2.86 -18.01 9.08
N ARG A 90 -1.93 -17.10 9.37
CA ARG A 90 -2.08 -16.15 10.49
C ARG A 90 -3.18 -15.12 10.24
N LEU A 91 -3.35 -14.67 9.00
CA LEU A 91 -4.45 -13.79 8.59
C LEU A 91 -5.80 -14.49 8.73
N GLN A 92 -5.93 -15.75 8.27
CA GLN A 92 -7.16 -16.54 8.47
C GLN A 92 -7.52 -16.72 9.94
N GLN A 93 -6.51 -16.88 10.80
CA GLN A 93 -6.68 -16.99 12.25
C GLN A 93 -6.94 -15.63 12.91
N LYS A 94 -7.04 -14.53 12.13
CA LYS A 94 -7.20 -13.15 12.63
C LYS A 94 -6.13 -12.72 13.63
N ARG A 95 -4.90 -13.24 13.47
CA ARG A 95 -3.75 -12.88 14.33
C ARG A 95 -2.98 -11.67 13.79
N VAL A 96 -3.18 -11.35 12.53
CA VAL A 96 -2.52 -10.23 11.83
C VAL A 96 -3.59 -9.31 11.30
N PRO A 97 -3.45 -7.98 11.45
CA PRO A 97 -4.40 -7.00 10.94
C PRO A 97 -4.42 -6.94 9.41
N THR A 98 -5.59 -6.62 8.88
CA THR A 98 -5.78 -6.21 7.48
C THR A 98 -6.26 -4.75 7.44
N ILE A 99 -6.32 -4.13 6.28
CA ILE A 99 -6.83 -2.77 6.14
C ILE A 99 -8.31 -2.75 6.51
N ASN A 100 -8.65 -2.10 7.62
CA ASN A 100 -10.03 -1.96 8.13
C ASN A 100 -10.82 -3.28 8.16
N SER A 101 -10.18 -4.38 8.56
CA SER A 101 -10.76 -5.75 8.57
C SER A 101 -11.24 -6.25 7.20
N SER A 102 -10.81 -5.61 6.11
CA SER A 102 -11.08 -6.04 4.73
C SER A 102 -10.18 -7.22 4.32
N ARG A 103 -10.37 -7.74 3.11
CA ARG A 103 -9.46 -8.74 2.52
C ARG A 103 -8.12 -8.15 2.02
N TYR A 104 -7.92 -6.83 2.07
CA TYR A 104 -6.70 -6.15 1.61
C TYR A 104 -5.65 -6.12 2.71
N VAL A 105 -4.42 -6.51 2.34
CA VAL A 105 -3.27 -6.57 3.26
C VAL A 105 -2.14 -5.71 2.72
N LEU A 106 -1.76 -4.67 3.46
CA LEU A 106 -0.59 -3.86 3.13
C LEU A 106 0.67 -4.66 3.50
N LEU A 107 1.48 -4.96 2.49
CA LEU A 107 2.65 -5.83 2.62
C LEU A 107 3.94 -5.06 2.39
N GLU A 108 4.81 -5.07 3.37
CA GLU A 108 6.21 -4.72 3.20
C GLU A 108 7.00 -5.94 2.69
N LEU A 109 7.74 -5.77 1.60
CA LEU A 109 8.63 -6.82 1.10
C LEU A 109 9.96 -6.81 1.87
N PRO A 110 10.52 -7.98 2.21
CA PRO A 110 11.78 -8.04 2.92
C PRO A 110 12.91 -7.41 2.07
N PRO A 111 13.88 -6.70 2.70
CA PRO A 111 14.98 -6.04 1.99
C PRO A 111 15.78 -6.98 1.09
N THR A 112 15.95 -8.23 1.53
CA THR A 112 16.57 -9.31 0.75
C THR A 112 15.49 -10.14 0.07
N LEU A 113 15.02 -9.64 -1.08
CA LEU A 113 14.00 -10.33 -1.85
C LEU A 113 14.56 -11.59 -2.51
N LEU A 114 13.96 -12.74 -2.18
CA LEU A 114 14.09 -13.96 -2.96
C LEU A 114 12.83 -14.10 -3.84
N PRO A 115 12.90 -13.80 -5.15
CA PRO A 115 11.70 -13.62 -6.00
C PRO A 115 10.74 -14.81 -5.96
N HIS A 116 11.30 -16.03 -5.94
CA HIS A 116 10.49 -17.24 -5.90
C HIS A 116 9.71 -17.41 -4.59
N HIS A 117 10.36 -17.14 -3.45
CA HIS A 117 9.71 -17.22 -2.14
C HIS A 117 8.62 -16.16 -1.98
N CYS A 118 8.87 -14.92 -2.42
CA CYS A 118 7.87 -13.86 -2.41
C CYS A 118 6.67 -14.23 -3.27
N LYS A 119 6.89 -14.75 -4.49
CA LYS A 119 5.80 -15.17 -5.36
C LYS A 119 4.95 -16.25 -4.71
N ASN A 120 5.56 -17.28 -4.12
CA ASN A 120 4.83 -18.37 -3.47
C ASN A 120 3.99 -17.88 -2.28
N ALA A 121 4.54 -16.97 -1.46
CA ALA A 121 3.80 -16.38 -0.35
C ALA A 121 2.62 -15.52 -0.85
N ILE A 122 2.80 -14.73 -1.91
CA ILE A 122 1.74 -13.93 -2.54
C ILE A 122 0.65 -14.83 -3.14
N VAL A 123 1.02 -15.90 -3.85
CA VAL A 123 0.06 -16.89 -4.37
C VAL A 123 -0.73 -17.52 -3.22
N SER A 124 -0.07 -17.86 -2.12
CA SER A 124 -0.75 -18.37 -0.93
C SER A 124 -1.78 -17.38 -0.39
N LEU A 125 -1.46 -16.08 -0.29
CA LEU A 125 -2.42 -15.06 0.13
C LEU A 125 -3.64 -14.98 -0.78
N LEU A 126 -3.42 -14.92 -2.09
CA LEU A 126 -4.49 -14.87 -3.10
C LEU A 126 -5.40 -16.12 -3.03
N ASN A 127 -4.82 -17.31 -2.86
CA ASN A 127 -5.58 -18.55 -2.72
C ASN A 127 -6.42 -18.62 -1.44
N HIS A 128 -6.06 -17.85 -0.42
CA HIS A 128 -6.83 -17.73 0.82
C HIS A 128 -7.81 -16.52 0.81
N GLY A 129 -7.99 -15.87 -0.35
CA GLY A 129 -8.94 -14.78 -0.53
C GLY A 129 -8.42 -13.41 -0.09
N PHE A 130 -7.15 -13.28 0.28
CA PHE A 130 -6.54 -11.99 0.60
C PHE A 130 -5.96 -11.34 -0.64
N ILE A 131 -6.12 -10.02 -0.76
CA ILE A 131 -5.56 -9.22 -1.85
C ILE A 131 -4.32 -8.46 -1.32
N PRO A 132 -3.11 -8.86 -1.75
CA PRO A 132 -1.90 -8.15 -1.37
C PRO A 132 -1.83 -6.74 -1.97
N LEU A 133 -1.50 -5.76 -1.15
CA LEU A 133 -1.14 -4.41 -1.54
C LEU A 133 0.32 -4.19 -1.17
N ILE A 134 1.23 -4.25 -2.15
CA ILE A 134 2.67 -4.06 -1.90
C ILE A 134 2.93 -2.59 -1.58
N ALA A 135 3.51 -2.35 -0.40
CA ALA A 135 3.96 -1.05 0.05
C ALA A 135 5.23 -0.63 -0.71
N HIS A 136 5.29 0.61 -1.11
CA HIS A 136 6.46 1.33 -1.67
C HIS A 136 7.43 0.48 -2.53
N PRO A 137 6.94 -0.29 -3.54
CA PRO A 137 7.80 -1.13 -4.38
C PRO A 137 8.88 -0.33 -5.13
N GLU A 138 8.67 0.97 -5.35
CA GLU A 138 9.62 1.89 -5.98
C GLU A 138 10.89 2.10 -5.15
N ARG A 139 10.85 1.82 -3.84
CA ARG A 139 12.04 1.89 -2.97
C ARG A 139 12.83 0.58 -2.93
N HIS A 140 12.26 -0.51 -3.46
CA HIS A 140 12.89 -1.82 -3.41
C HIS A 140 13.90 -2.00 -4.57
N PRO A 141 15.23 -2.18 -4.31
CA PRO A 141 16.26 -2.20 -5.35
C PRO A 141 16.07 -3.29 -6.41
N TYR A 142 15.55 -4.46 -5.99
CA TYR A 142 15.27 -5.54 -6.93
C TYR A 142 14.12 -5.19 -7.88
N LEU A 143 13.04 -4.58 -7.38
CA LEU A 143 11.86 -4.23 -8.19
C LEU A 143 12.14 -3.07 -9.14
N GLN A 144 12.98 -2.11 -8.75
CA GLN A 144 13.48 -1.06 -9.65
C GLN A 144 14.18 -1.65 -10.88
N LYS A 145 14.99 -2.68 -10.67
CA LYS A 145 15.75 -3.36 -11.75
C LYS A 145 14.93 -4.38 -12.53
N ASN A 146 13.83 -4.85 -11.97
CA ASN A 146 13.01 -5.93 -12.53
C ASN A 146 11.52 -5.56 -12.58
N PRO A 147 11.12 -4.51 -13.32
CA PRO A 147 9.72 -4.08 -13.41
C PRO A 147 8.80 -5.15 -14.01
N ALA A 148 9.33 -6.05 -14.83
CA ALA A 148 8.58 -7.19 -15.38
C ALA A 148 8.16 -8.19 -14.28
N TYR A 149 8.95 -8.36 -13.22
CA TYR A 149 8.56 -9.18 -12.08
C TYR A 149 7.35 -8.58 -11.37
N LEU A 150 7.38 -7.26 -11.08
CA LEU A 150 6.26 -6.55 -10.47
C LEU A 150 5.00 -6.62 -11.36
N ALA A 151 5.16 -6.43 -12.68
CA ALA A 151 4.06 -6.55 -13.62
C ALA A 151 3.40 -7.94 -13.58
N GLY A 152 4.19 -8.99 -13.42
CA GLY A 152 3.68 -10.34 -13.24
C GLY A 152 2.86 -10.51 -11.96
N LEU A 153 3.25 -9.88 -10.86
CA LEU A 153 2.46 -9.88 -9.63
C LEU A 153 1.15 -9.12 -9.80
N VAL A 154 1.19 -7.94 -10.44
CA VAL A 154 -0.02 -7.14 -10.72
C VAL A 154 -0.98 -7.90 -11.62
N GLN A 155 -0.51 -8.64 -12.63
CA GLN A 155 -1.35 -9.50 -13.46
C GLN A 155 -2.03 -10.62 -12.67
N MET A 156 -1.49 -11.01 -11.52
CA MET A 156 -2.09 -11.99 -10.61
C MET A 156 -3.13 -11.37 -9.65
N GLY A 157 -3.38 -10.05 -9.71
CA GLY A 157 -4.34 -9.36 -8.84
C GLY A 157 -3.71 -8.64 -7.65
N VAL A 158 -2.38 -8.53 -7.60
CA VAL A 158 -1.67 -7.75 -6.58
C VAL A 158 -1.81 -6.26 -6.88
N LEU A 159 -2.06 -5.45 -5.86
CA LEU A 159 -2.02 -4.00 -5.95
C LEU A 159 -0.66 -3.47 -5.46
N CYS A 160 -0.33 -2.24 -5.81
CA CYS A 160 0.89 -1.56 -5.37
C CYS A 160 0.58 -0.12 -4.94
N GLN A 161 1.18 0.29 -3.82
CA GLN A 161 1.14 1.64 -3.31
C GLN A 161 2.49 2.30 -3.52
N VAL A 162 2.51 3.46 -4.18
CA VAL A 162 3.69 4.32 -4.33
C VAL A 162 3.63 5.42 -3.28
N THR A 163 4.78 5.74 -2.67
CA THR A 163 4.88 6.80 -1.67
C THR A 163 4.89 8.18 -2.32
N ALA A 164 4.12 9.12 -1.77
CA ALA A 164 4.03 10.50 -2.27
C ALA A 164 5.41 11.17 -2.35
N GLN A 165 6.20 11.09 -1.30
CA GLN A 165 7.54 11.66 -1.22
C GLN A 165 8.55 10.99 -2.17
N SER A 166 8.31 9.72 -2.57
CA SER A 166 9.09 9.07 -3.63
C SER A 166 8.89 9.79 -4.98
N LEU A 167 7.64 10.08 -5.32
CA LEU A 167 7.29 10.80 -6.54
C LEU A 167 7.81 12.24 -6.55
N LEU A 168 7.85 12.88 -5.38
CA LEU A 168 8.41 14.23 -5.20
C LEU A 168 9.94 14.25 -5.11
N GLY A 169 10.60 13.08 -5.03
CA GLY A 169 12.06 12.97 -5.10
C GLY A 169 12.80 12.97 -3.77
N LEU A 170 12.10 12.91 -2.63
CA LEU A 170 12.72 12.88 -1.30
C LEU A 170 13.72 11.73 -1.14
N PHE A 171 13.45 10.58 -1.75
CA PHE A 171 14.30 9.39 -1.68
C PHE A 171 15.31 9.27 -2.83
N GLY A 172 15.53 10.36 -3.57
CA GLY A 172 16.51 10.46 -4.64
C GLY A 172 15.98 10.09 -6.03
N ARG A 173 16.83 10.35 -7.04
CA ARG A 173 16.44 10.29 -8.47
C ARG A 173 16.00 8.89 -8.94
N SER A 174 16.67 7.84 -8.48
CA SER A 174 16.34 6.46 -8.90
C SER A 174 14.97 6.03 -8.40
N VAL A 175 14.62 6.35 -7.14
CA VAL A 175 13.33 6.05 -6.54
C VAL A 175 12.22 6.84 -7.23
N ARG A 176 12.45 8.13 -7.47
CA ARG A 176 11.51 8.97 -8.22
C ARG A 176 11.26 8.41 -9.63
N ALA A 177 12.31 8.09 -10.38
CA ALA A 177 12.16 7.53 -11.72
C ALA A 177 11.40 6.19 -11.70
N ALA A 178 11.62 5.34 -10.70
CA ALA A 178 10.86 4.10 -10.52
C ALA A 178 9.39 4.38 -10.21
N ALA A 179 9.08 5.35 -9.33
CA ALA A 179 7.72 5.75 -9.01
C ALA A 179 6.97 6.27 -10.24
N GLU A 180 7.60 7.17 -11.01
CA GLU A 180 7.07 7.69 -12.27
C GLU A 180 6.79 6.56 -13.28
N GLN A 181 7.74 5.65 -13.45
CA GLN A 181 7.61 4.49 -14.35
C GLN A 181 6.48 3.56 -13.91
N MET A 182 6.34 3.30 -12.61
CA MET A 182 5.26 2.46 -12.08
C MET A 182 3.87 3.07 -12.34
N LEU A 183 3.70 4.38 -12.14
CA LEU A 183 2.46 5.09 -12.45
C LEU A 183 2.13 5.04 -13.95
N GLN A 184 3.10 5.35 -14.82
CA GLN A 184 2.92 5.35 -16.28
C GLN A 184 2.56 3.96 -16.83
N ASN A 185 3.16 2.91 -16.27
CA ASN A 185 2.95 1.52 -16.69
C ASN A 185 1.78 0.83 -15.98
N ARG A 186 0.97 1.55 -15.18
CA ARG A 186 -0.16 0.99 -14.42
C ARG A 186 0.27 -0.12 -13.45
N LEU A 187 1.44 0.02 -12.86
CA LEU A 187 1.94 -0.84 -11.80
C LEU A 187 1.65 -0.27 -10.42
N ALA A 188 1.33 1.03 -10.32
CA ALA A 188 0.90 1.70 -9.09
C ALA A 188 -0.59 2.00 -9.15
N HIS A 189 -1.29 1.70 -8.06
CA HIS A 189 -2.74 1.78 -7.94
C HIS A 189 -3.19 2.73 -6.84
N ILE A 190 -2.33 2.96 -5.86
CA ILE A 190 -2.53 3.82 -4.71
C ILE A 190 -1.34 4.77 -4.56
N LEU A 191 -1.63 6.01 -4.22
CA LEU A 191 -0.65 6.98 -3.73
C LEU A 191 -0.94 7.21 -2.24
N ALA A 192 0.08 7.05 -1.39
CA ALA A 192 -0.06 7.23 0.05
C ALA A 192 1.17 7.94 0.62
N SER A 193 1.07 8.50 1.82
CA SER A 193 2.15 9.30 2.39
C SER A 193 3.29 8.48 2.94
N ASP A 194 2.98 7.33 3.55
CA ASP A 194 3.94 6.56 4.35
C ASP A 194 4.60 7.47 5.41
N ALA A 195 3.76 8.32 6.04
CA ALA A 195 4.21 9.36 6.96
C ALA A 195 4.62 8.78 8.30
N HIS A 196 5.72 9.32 8.88
CA HIS A 196 6.26 8.87 10.15
C HIS A 196 6.50 10.03 11.15
N GLY A 197 6.17 11.26 10.78
CA GLY A 197 6.40 12.39 11.67
C GLY A 197 6.08 13.75 11.07
N LEU A 198 6.65 14.78 11.68
CA LEU A 198 6.40 16.17 11.36
C LEU A 198 7.41 16.77 10.37
N GLN A 199 8.42 16.00 9.98
CA GLN A 199 9.48 16.43 9.06
C GLN A 199 9.81 15.30 8.06
N GLY A 200 10.15 15.68 6.84
CA GLY A 200 10.52 14.76 5.77
C GLY A 200 9.33 13.90 5.31
N ARG A 201 8.96 12.87 6.07
CA ARG A 201 7.84 11.98 5.78
C ARG A 201 6.58 12.45 6.50
N VAL A 202 5.96 13.51 5.98
CA VAL A 202 4.74 14.11 6.52
C VAL A 202 3.48 13.54 5.85
N PRO A 203 2.31 13.54 6.51
CA PRO A 203 1.06 13.07 5.93
C PRO A 203 0.47 14.12 4.97
N ALA A 204 1.03 14.19 3.76
CA ALA A 204 0.64 15.12 2.70
C ALA A 204 0.63 14.39 1.34
N LEU A 205 -0.40 14.64 0.54
CA LEU A 205 -0.68 13.99 -0.74
C LEU A 205 -0.91 14.98 -1.89
N GLU A 206 -1.35 16.21 -1.62
CA GLU A 206 -1.82 17.15 -2.64
C GLU A 206 -0.76 17.42 -3.72
N GLU A 207 0.47 17.74 -3.32
CA GLU A 207 1.56 18.01 -4.26
C GLU A 207 1.90 16.78 -5.11
N ALA A 208 1.90 15.57 -4.51
CA ALA A 208 2.16 14.33 -5.22
C ALA A 208 1.00 13.95 -6.17
N VAL A 209 -0.25 14.24 -5.81
CA VAL A 209 -1.42 14.08 -6.69
C VAL A 209 -1.28 15.02 -7.89
N ALA A 210 -0.88 16.28 -7.68
CA ALA A 210 -0.64 17.22 -8.77
C ALA A 210 0.50 16.76 -9.69
N ALA A 211 1.58 16.19 -9.12
CA ALA A 211 2.67 15.60 -9.89
C ALA A 211 2.19 14.37 -10.70
N ALA A 212 1.42 13.47 -10.08
CA ALA A 212 0.83 12.33 -10.74
C ALA A 212 -0.12 12.75 -11.87
N ALA A 213 -0.93 13.80 -11.68
CA ALA A 213 -1.83 14.34 -12.70
C ALA A 213 -1.09 14.81 -13.94
N ARG A 214 0.01 15.56 -13.74
CA ARG A 214 0.89 15.98 -14.86
C ARG A 214 1.50 14.78 -15.59
N LEU A 215 2.00 13.80 -14.84
CA LEU A 215 2.64 12.60 -15.38
C LEU A 215 1.66 11.72 -16.18
N LEU A 216 0.43 11.57 -15.68
CA LEU A 216 -0.61 10.73 -16.27
C LEU A 216 -1.44 11.46 -17.34
N GLY A 217 -1.29 12.77 -17.47
CA GLY A 217 -2.13 13.62 -18.34
C GLY A 217 -3.61 13.61 -17.94
N SER A 218 -3.92 13.35 -16.65
CA SER A 218 -5.30 13.23 -16.17
C SER A 218 -5.40 13.49 -14.67
N HIS A 219 -6.11 14.54 -14.29
CA HIS A 219 -6.44 14.83 -12.89
C HIS A 219 -7.36 13.77 -12.29
N GLU A 220 -8.33 13.29 -13.05
CA GLU A 220 -9.26 12.25 -12.59
C GLU A 220 -8.52 10.95 -12.19
N ARG A 221 -7.61 10.49 -13.06
CA ARG A 221 -6.81 9.27 -12.77
C ARG A 221 -5.92 9.46 -11.54
N ALA A 222 -5.30 10.63 -11.38
CA ALA A 222 -4.49 10.93 -10.21
C ALA A 222 -5.35 10.99 -8.94
N ALA A 223 -6.50 11.65 -8.99
CA ALA A 223 -7.43 11.72 -7.87
C ALA A 223 -7.94 10.35 -7.42
N GLN A 224 -8.19 9.42 -8.35
CA GLN A 224 -8.63 8.05 -8.03
C GLN A 224 -7.63 7.30 -7.14
N LEU A 225 -6.32 7.58 -7.25
CA LEU A 225 -5.27 6.95 -6.45
C LEU A 225 -5.37 7.28 -4.95
N VAL A 226 -6.05 8.37 -4.60
CA VAL A 226 -6.20 8.89 -3.22
C VAL A 226 -7.66 9.07 -2.80
N THR A 227 -8.62 8.63 -3.61
CA THR A 227 -10.06 8.77 -3.31
C THR A 227 -10.81 7.46 -3.53
N ALA A 228 -11.25 7.19 -4.75
CA ALA A 228 -12.14 6.07 -5.07
C ALA A 228 -11.52 4.70 -4.78
N ILE A 229 -10.23 4.50 -5.11
CA ILE A 229 -9.53 3.24 -4.87
C ILE A 229 -9.32 3.00 -3.38
N PRO A 230 -8.75 3.94 -2.59
CA PRO A 230 -8.67 3.80 -1.15
C PRO A 230 -10.03 3.57 -0.46
N ALA A 231 -11.07 4.30 -0.87
CA ALA A 231 -12.41 4.12 -0.32
C ALA A 231 -12.99 2.72 -0.61
N ALA A 232 -12.72 2.16 -1.78
CA ALA A 232 -13.13 0.80 -2.12
C ALA A 232 -12.41 -0.24 -1.25
N ILE A 233 -11.10 -0.06 -1.00
CA ILE A 233 -10.27 -0.94 -0.16
C ILE A 233 -10.77 -0.93 1.29
N ILE A 234 -10.99 0.25 1.88
CA ILE A 234 -11.51 0.38 3.25
C ILE A 234 -12.90 -0.26 3.39
N ALA A 235 -13.73 -0.17 2.36
CA ALA A 235 -15.08 -0.73 2.32
C ALA A 235 -15.14 -2.20 1.87
N ASP A 236 -14.01 -2.89 1.74
CA ASP A 236 -13.87 -4.26 1.24
C ASP A 236 -14.56 -4.51 -0.11
N ARG A 237 -14.60 -3.51 -0.97
CA ARG A 237 -15.16 -3.61 -2.33
C ARG A 237 -14.08 -3.99 -3.33
N ASP A 238 -14.49 -4.55 -4.48
CA ASP A 238 -13.57 -4.86 -5.57
C ASP A 238 -12.92 -3.61 -6.15
N VAL A 239 -11.61 -3.68 -6.36
CA VAL A 239 -10.82 -2.67 -7.04
C VAL A 239 -10.53 -3.16 -8.45
N HIS A 240 -11.17 -2.54 -9.44
CA HIS A 240 -10.94 -2.86 -10.84
C HIS A 240 -9.79 -2.01 -11.39
N VAL A 241 -8.67 -2.65 -11.68
CA VAL A 241 -7.50 -1.99 -12.26
C VAL A 241 -7.24 -2.47 -13.69
N LYS A 242 -6.80 -1.54 -14.54
CA LYS A 242 -6.39 -1.88 -15.90
C LYS A 242 -5.06 -2.64 -15.84
N LEU A 243 -4.91 -3.65 -16.70
CA LEU A 243 -3.67 -4.42 -16.80
C LEU A 243 -2.45 -3.53 -17.06
N PRO A 244 -1.25 -3.95 -16.61
CA PRO A 244 -0.01 -3.23 -16.85
C PRO A 244 0.24 -2.94 -18.32
N ASN A 245 0.75 -1.73 -18.60
CA ASN A 245 1.06 -1.29 -19.95
C ASN A 245 2.56 -1.49 -20.23
N MET A 246 3.00 -2.76 -20.30
CA MET A 246 4.40 -3.08 -20.60
C MET A 246 4.64 -2.96 -22.10
N ARG A 247 5.32 -1.90 -22.55
CA ARG A 247 5.78 -1.83 -23.94
C ARG A 247 6.71 -3.02 -24.21
N ALA A 248 6.43 -3.78 -25.25
CA ALA A 248 7.28 -4.85 -25.77
C ALA A 248 8.62 -4.25 -26.24
N GLY A 249 9.57 -4.06 -25.34
CA GLY A 249 10.87 -3.40 -25.64
C GLY A 249 11.96 -3.68 -24.59
N SER A 250 11.64 -4.16 -23.41
CA SER A 250 12.64 -4.56 -22.42
C SER A 250 12.61 -6.07 -22.20
N SER A 251 13.32 -6.76 -23.08
CA SER A 251 14.10 -8.00 -22.91
C SER A 251 13.65 -9.06 -21.89
N LYS A 252 13.66 -10.29 -22.37
CA LYS A 252 13.59 -11.57 -21.66
C LYS A 252 12.31 -11.78 -20.83
N LYS A 253 11.45 -12.66 -21.36
CA LYS A 253 10.39 -13.27 -20.57
C LYS A 253 10.99 -13.73 -19.24
N PRO A 254 10.38 -13.38 -18.10
CA PRO A 254 10.84 -13.92 -16.82
C PRO A 254 10.82 -15.45 -16.90
N ALA A 255 11.85 -16.11 -16.40
CA ALA A 255 12.03 -17.55 -16.46
C ALA A 255 10.88 -18.40 -15.86
N TRP A 256 9.86 -17.77 -15.29
CA TRP A 256 8.70 -18.42 -14.70
C TRP A 256 7.46 -18.47 -15.64
N GLN A 257 7.48 -17.79 -16.82
CA GLN A 257 6.36 -17.85 -17.79
C GLN A 257 6.26 -19.20 -18.49
N ASP A 258 7.29 -20.01 -18.46
CA ASP A 258 7.33 -21.27 -19.19
C ASP A 258 6.57 -22.43 -18.51
N ASN A 259 6.05 -22.25 -17.26
CA ASN A 259 5.36 -23.32 -16.51
C ASN A 259 3.89 -23.00 -16.13
N THR A 260 3.23 -21.98 -16.72
CA THR A 260 1.91 -21.51 -16.26
C THR A 260 0.73 -21.83 -17.18
N GLY A 261 0.89 -22.70 -18.15
CA GLY A 261 -0.17 -23.02 -19.13
C GLY A 261 -1.49 -23.56 -18.56
N SER A 262 -1.54 -24.03 -17.30
CA SER A 262 -2.76 -24.56 -16.68
C SER A 262 -3.35 -23.71 -15.55
N PHE A 263 -2.60 -22.74 -15.01
CA PHE A 263 -3.02 -21.97 -13.83
C PHE A 263 -3.91 -20.76 -14.16
N PHE A 264 -3.74 -20.18 -15.35
CA PHE A 264 -4.52 -19.00 -15.79
C PHE A 264 -6.00 -19.32 -16.09
N ALA A 265 -6.35 -20.56 -16.37
CA ALA A 265 -7.73 -20.97 -16.63
C ALA A 265 -8.61 -20.95 -15.35
N SER A 266 -8.02 -21.07 -14.17
CA SER A 266 -8.77 -21.09 -12.89
C SER A 266 -9.07 -19.70 -12.32
N ILE A 267 -8.23 -18.72 -12.61
CA ILE A 267 -8.38 -17.35 -12.05
C ILE A 267 -9.19 -16.45 -13.00
N SER A 268 -9.15 -16.69 -14.32
CA SER A 268 -9.96 -15.94 -15.29
C SER A 268 -11.48 -16.11 -15.09
N GLY A 269 -11.91 -17.18 -14.43
CA GLY A 269 -13.30 -17.40 -14.05
C GLY A 269 -13.84 -16.46 -12.96
N LEU A 270 -12.97 -15.82 -12.19
CA LEU A 270 -13.34 -14.83 -11.15
C LEU A 270 -13.53 -13.41 -11.71
N TRP A 271 -13.02 -13.14 -12.92
CA TRP A 271 -13.03 -11.81 -13.54
C TRP A 271 -14.02 -11.66 -14.70
N SER A 272 -14.72 -12.72 -15.09
CA SER A 272 -15.64 -12.73 -16.26
C SER A 272 -17.14 -12.78 -15.91
N ARG A 273 -17.51 -12.57 -14.64
CA ARG A 273 -18.91 -12.42 -14.25
C ARG A 273 -19.12 -11.05 -13.62
N VAL A 274 -19.33 -10.05 -14.42
CA VAL A 274 -20.36 -8.99 -14.50
C VAL A 274 -20.03 -8.11 -15.70
#